data_9cda042fad15cb6fa0046c57a670051c
#
_entry.id   9cda042fad15cb6fa0046c57a670051c
#
_cell.length_a   1.000
_cell.length_b   1.000
_cell.length_c   1.000
_cell.angle_alpha   90.00
_cell.angle_beta   90.00
_cell.angle_gamma   90.00
#
_symmetry.space_group_name_H-M   'P 1'
#
loop_
_entity.id
_entity.type
_entity.pdbx_description
1 polymer ?
#
loop_
_entity_poly.entity_id
_entity_poly.type
_entity_poly.pdbx_seq_one_letter_code
_entity_poly.pdbx_strand_id
1 'polypeptide(L)'
;MTLNLTNEWDKTFPESNMVEHSKVTFVNRYGITLAADMYVPKDAEGKLPAIAVSGPFGAVKEQCSGLYAQILAERGFLTIAFDPSFTGESSGEPRYMASPDINTEDFMAAVDFLSLCEKADPERIGILGICGWGGMALNTAALDTRIKATVTATMYDMTRVNANGYFDSEDSEEQRYEKKKALCAQRIEDLKNGSHKRAGGCLPLPVPEDAPFYVKD
;
A
#
# COMPACT_ATOMS: atom_id res chain seq x y z
N MET A 1 10.50 -9.50 -12.41
CA MET A 1 9.98 -10.81 -11.96
C MET A 1 8.55 -10.92 -12.44
N THR A 2 8.14 -12.03 -13.04
CA THR A 2 6.72 -12.21 -13.44
C THR A 2 5.94 -12.62 -12.21
N LEU A 3 4.93 -11.82 -11.83
CA LEU A 3 4.05 -12.13 -10.72
C LEU A 3 3.01 -13.17 -11.13
N ASN A 4 2.58 -13.99 -10.19
CA ASN A 4 1.48 -14.93 -10.39
C ASN A 4 0.19 -14.28 -9.86
N LEU A 5 -0.52 -13.56 -10.74
CA LEU A 5 -1.73 -12.84 -10.41
C LEU A 5 -2.95 -13.74 -10.60
N THR A 6 -3.89 -13.71 -9.67
CA THR A 6 -5.18 -14.38 -9.86
C THR A 6 -6.09 -13.58 -10.79
N ASN A 7 -6.83 -14.30 -11.66
CA ASN A 7 -7.84 -13.69 -12.54
C ASN A 7 -9.28 -13.84 -11.99
N GLU A 8 -9.45 -14.53 -10.85
CA GLU A 8 -10.74 -14.67 -10.20
C GLU A 8 -11.06 -13.41 -9.37
N TRP A 9 -12.38 -13.17 -9.18
CA TRP A 9 -12.80 -12.12 -8.25
C TRP A 9 -12.62 -12.61 -6.81
N ASP A 10 -11.54 -12.18 -6.20
CA ASP A 10 -11.07 -12.61 -4.88
C ASP A 10 -11.25 -11.53 -3.80
N LYS A 11 -12.05 -10.52 -4.09
CA LYS A 11 -12.19 -9.33 -3.24
C LYS A 11 -13.25 -9.52 -2.15
N THR A 12 -13.06 -8.82 -1.04
CA THR A 12 -13.98 -8.84 0.12
C THR A 12 -15.27 -8.04 -0.09
N PHE A 13 -15.47 -7.51 -1.29
CA PHE A 13 -16.62 -6.71 -1.69
C PHE A 13 -17.16 -7.20 -3.06
N PRO A 14 -18.44 -6.94 -3.38
CA PRO A 14 -19.01 -7.37 -4.66
C PRO A 14 -18.43 -6.60 -5.84
N GLU A 15 -18.34 -7.27 -6.97
CA GLU A 15 -17.96 -6.64 -8.24
C GLU A 15 -19.04 -5.65 -8.69
N SER A 16 -18.62 -4.48 -9.13
CA SER A 16 -19.50 -3.45 -9.69
C SER A 16 -19.73 -3.66 -11.18
N ASN A 17 -20.98 -3.56 -11.60
CA ASN A 17 -21.34 -3.60 -13.02
C ASN A 17 -21.09 -2.27 -13.74
N MET A 18 -20.74 -1.20 -13.03
CA MET A 18 -20.49 0.15 -13.58
C MET A 18 -19.05 0.38 -14.02
N VAL A 19 -18.12 -0.50 -13.61
CA VAL A 19 -16.71 -0.34 -13.90
C VAL A 19 -16.12 -1.56 -14.60
N GLU A 20 -15.08 -1.34 -15.39
CA GLU A 20 -14.20 -2.38 -15.90
C GLU A 20 -13.08 -2.60 -14.86
N HIS A 21 -12.80 -3.85 -14.54
CA HIS A 21 -11.71 -4.25 -13.68
C HIS A 21 -10.62 -4.97 -14.46
N SER A 22 -9.37 -4.69 -14.15
CA SER A 22 -8.21 -5.43 -14.67
C SER A 22 -7.05 -5.39 -13.69
N LYS A 23 -6.23 -6.45 -13.69
CA LYS A 23 -4.97 -6.45 -12.95
C LYS A 23 -3.87 -5.82 -13.79
N VAL A 24 -3.08 -4.97 -13.14
CA VAL A 24 -1.92 -4.30 -13.76
C VAL A 24 -0.70 -4.42 -12.85
N THR A 25 0.47 -4.26 -13.44
CA THR A 25 1.74 -4.25 -12.70
C THR A 25 2.60 -3.08 -13.13
N PHE A 26 3.39 -2.57 -12.20
CA PHE A 26 4.40 -1.54 -12.46
C PHE A 26 5.60 -1.77 -11.54
N VAL A 27 6.71 -1.13 -11.84
CA VAL A 27 7.97 -1.37 -11.12
C VAL A 27 8.41 -0.07 -10.45
N ASN A 28 8.74 -0.12 -9.17
CA ASN A 28 9.32 1.01 -8.47
C ASN A 28 10.83 1.15 -8.75
N ARG A 29 11.45 2.26 -8.30
CA ARG A 29 12.88 2.52 -8.53
C ARG A 29 13.83 1.53 -7.85
N TYR A 30 13.33 0.76 -6.89
CA TYR A 30 14.10 -0.31 -6.24
C TYR A 30 14.02 -1.65 -7.01
N GLY A 31 13.35 -1.69 -8.17
CA GLY A 31 13.19 -2.89 -8.98
C GLY A 31 12.13 -3.85 -8.44
N ILE A 32 11.30 -3.42 -7.49
CA ILE A 32 10.20 -4.21 -6.94
C ILE A 32 8.99 -4.05 -7.87
N THR A 33 8.42 -5.17 -8.31
CA THR A 33 7.21 -5.19 -9.12
C THR A 33 5.99 -5.14 -8.20
N LEU A 34 5.16 -4.13 -8.41
CA LEU A 34 3.92 -3.91 -7.67
C LEU A 34 2.73 -4.44 -8.46
N ALA A 35 1.80 -5.09 -7.77
CA ALA A 35 0.54 -5.57 -8.29
C ALA A 35 -0.59 -4.61 -7.91
N ALA A 36 -1.47 -4.32 -8.86
CA ALA A 36 -2.62 -3.46 -8.61
C ALA A 36 -3.87 -3.95 -9.34
N ASP A 37 -5.02 -3.63 -8.77
CA ASP A 37 -6.32 -3.70 -9.40
C ASP A 37 -6.66 -2.32 -9.98
N MET A 38 -6.88 -2.25 -11.27
CA MET A 38 -7.31 -1.04 -11.97
C MET A 38 -8.81 -1.10 -12.25
N TYR A 39 -9.50 0.01 -11.94
CA TYR A 39 -10.92 0.19 -12.15
C TYR A 39 -11.15 1.40 -13.06
N VAL A 40 -11.92 1.21 -14.14
CA VAL A 40 -12.23 2.25 -15.12
C VAL A 40 -13.74 2.32 -15.32
N PRO A 41 -14.40 3.48 -15.24
CA PRO A 41 -15.81 3.62 -15.56
C PRO A 41 -16.12 3.12 -16.97
N LYS A 42 -17.18 2.28 -17.15
CA LYS A 42 -17.51 1.70 -18.47
C LYS A 42 -17.92 2.72 -19.51
N ASP A 43 -18.63 3.76 -19.07
CA ASP A 43 -19.17 4.81 -19.96
C ASP A 43 -18.25 6.05 -20.04
N ALA A 44 -16.96 5.88 -19.68
CA ALA A 44 -16.04 7.00 -19.68
C ALA A 44 -15.57 7.40 -21.08
N GLU A 45 -15.64 8.69 -21.37
CA GLU A 45 -15.12 9.28 -22.60
C GLU A 45 -13.85 10.11 -22.28
N GLY A 46 -12.87 10.03 -23.17
CA GLY A 46 -11.61 10.80 -23.05
C GLY A 46 -10.74 10.37 -21.88
N LYS A 47 -9.86 11.30 -21.46
CA LYS A 47 -8.93 11.06 -20.33
C LYS A 47 -9.58 11.41 -19.00
N LEU A 48 -9.43 10.52 -18.03
CA LEU A 48 -10.03 10.63 -16.70
C LEU A 48 -9.06 11.16 -15.66
N PRO A 49 -9.54 11.91 -14.66
CA PRO A 49 -8.77 12.13 -13.45
C PRO A 49 -8.47 10.77 -12.80
N ALA A 50 -7.26 10.59 -12.30
CA ALA A 50 -6.81 9.29 -11.80
C ALA A 50 -6.42 9.33 -10.33
N ILE A 51 -6.64 8.22 -9.60
CA ILE A 51 -6.32 8.11 -8.18
C ILE A 51 -5.63 6.78 -7.90
N ALA A 52 -4.46 6.83 -7.24
CA ALA A 52 -3.82 5.66 -6.67
C ALA A 52 -4.20 5.50 -5.20
N VAL A 53 -4.62 4.29 -4.81
CA VAL A 53 -5.11 3.97 -3.46
C VAL A 53 -4.26 2.86 -2.85
N SER A 54 -3.85 3.00 -1.59
CA SER A 54 -3.19 1.92 -0.85
C SER A 54 -3.42 1.99 0.67
N GLY A 55 -3.17 0.87 1.36
CA GLY A 55 -3.37 0.70 2.79
C GLY A 55 -4.65 -0.06 3.13
N PRO A 56 -4.91 -0.32 4.42
CA PRO A 56 -4.08 -0.02 5.60
C PRO A 56 -2.88 -0.96 5.80
N PHE A 57 -2.14 -0.79 6.89
CA PHE A 57 -1.09 -1.73 7.29
C PHE A 57 -1.67 -3.13 7.48
N GLY A 58 -0.98 -4.14 6.93
CA GLY A 58 -1.38 -5.54 7.04
C GLY A 58 -2.61 -5.92 6.22
N ALA A 59 -3.06 -5.07 5.32
CA ALA A 59 -4.13 -5.36 4.36
C ALA A 59 -3.59 -5.41 2.93
N VAL A 60 -4.37 -5.99 2.05
CA VAL A 60 -4.09 -6.13 0.62
C VAL A 60 -5.14 -5.40 -0.22
N LYS A 61 -4.85 -5.18 -1.49
CA LYS A 61 -5.70 -4.44 -2.44
C LYS A 61 -7.10 -5.05 -2.62
N GLU A 62 -7.27 -6.33 -2.31
CA GLU A 62 -8.54 -7.06 -2.37
C GLU A 62 -9.52 -6.67 -1.25
N GLN A 63 -9.07 -5.82 -0.32
CA GLN A 63 -9.85 -5.37 0.85
C GLN A 63 -10.27 -3.91 0.70
N CYS A 64 -10.13 -3.09 1.74
CA CYS A 64 -10.72 -1.75 1.75
C CYS A 64 -10.12 -0.81 0.70
N SER A 65 -8.83 -0.90 0.36
CA SER A 65 -8.25 -0.05 -0.70
C SER A 65 -8.90 -0.32 -2.06
N GLY A 66 -9.17 -1.58 -2.40
CA GLY A 66 -9.91 -1.94 -3.61
C GLY A 66 -11.36 -1.46 -3.58
N LEU A 67 -12.05 -1.56 -2.43
CA LEU A 67 -13.40 -1.02 -2.28
C LEU A 67 -13.42 0.50 -2.49
N TYR A 68 -12.48 1.24 -1.89
CA TYR A 68 -12.35 2.69 -2.14
C TYR A 68 -12.10 2.99 -3.62
N ALA A 69 -11.20 2.23 -4.25
CA ALA A 69 -10.89 2.41 -5.66
C ALA A 69 -12.12 2.14 -6.56
N GLN A 70 -12.85 1.04 -6.33
CA GLN A 70 -14.07 0.74 -7.09
C GLN A 70 -15.13 1.83 -6.94
N ILE A 71 -15.41 2.28 -5.71
CA ILE A 71 -16.42 3.32 -5.44
C ILE A 71 -16.02 4.67 -6.08
N LEU A 72 -14.73 5.01 -6.09
CA LEU A 72 -14.25 6.22 -6.77
C LEU A 72 -14.35 6.09 -8.28
N ALA A 73 -14.12 4.89 -8.83
CA ALA A 73 -14.30 4.66 -10.26
C ALA A 73 -15.78 4.79 -10.68
N GLU A 74 -16.73 4.33 -9.88
CA GLU A 74 -18.17 4.56 -10.09
C GLU A 74 -18.53 6.06 -10.13
N ARG A 75 -17.68 6.92 -9.58
CA ARG A 75 -17.84 8.38 -9.59
C ARG A 75 -17.07 9.10 -10.68
N GLY A 76 -16.52 8.37 -11.64
CA GLY A 76 -15.89 8.92 -12.83
C GLY A 76 -14.37 9.09 -12.76
N PHE A 77 -13.68 8.47 -11.79
CA PHE A 77 -12.23 8.44 -11.74
C PHE A 77 -11.67 7.15 -12.37
N LEU A 78 -10.52 7.21 -13.00
CA LEU A 78 -9.71 6.01 -13.21
C LEU A 78 -8.96 5.75 -11.89
N THR A 79 -9.04 4.54 -11.36
CA THR A 79 -8.40 4.25 -10.08
C THR A 79 -7.55 3.00 -10.13
N ILE A 80 -6.50 2.97 -9.33
CA ILE A 80 -5.74 1.76 -9.03
C ILE A 80 -5.70 1.56 -7.51
N ALA A 81 -5.94 0.33 -7.05
CA ALA A 81 -5.60 -0.11 -5.70
C ALA A 81 -4.39 -1.03 -5.79
N PHE A 82 -3.30 -0.71 -5.12
CA PHE A 82 -2.07 -1.49 -5.23
C PHE A 82 -1.62 -2.08 -3.89
N ASP A 83 -1.05 -3.28 -3.97
CA ASP A 83 -0.29 -3.83 -2.87
C ASP A 83 1.06 -3.14 -2.78
N PRO A 84 1.47 -2.68 -1.60
CA PRO A 84 2.80 -2.11 -1.45
C PRO A 84 3.89 -3.17 -1.58
N SER A 85 5.12 -2.72 -1.78
CA SER A 85 6.30 -3.59 -1.75
C SER A 85 6.27 -4.54 -0.55
N PHE A 86 6.64 -5.79 -0.74
CA PHE A 86 6.73 -6.84 0.28
C PHE A 86 5.38 -7.42 0.75
N THR A 87 4.25 -7.01 0.18
CA THR A 87 2.91 -7.38 0.65
C THR A 87 2.05 -7.90 -0.50
N GLY A 88 1.09 -8.79 -0.20
CA GLY A 88 0.11 -9.31 -1.16
C GLY A 88 0.75 -9.91 -2.42
N GLU A 89 0.22 -9.60 -3.58
CA GLU A 89 0.75 -10.06 -4.87
C GLU A 89 1.99 -9.28 -5.35
N SER A 90 2.36 -8.16 -4.70
CA SER A 90 3.58 -7.42 -5.03
C SER A 90 4.82 -8.19 -4.60
N SER A 91 5.92 -7.99 -5.33
CA SER A 91 7.20 -8.63 -5.03
C SER A 91 7.97 -7.94 -3.91
N GLY A 92 9.16 -8.43 -3.64
CA GLY A 92 10.09 -7.90 -2.64
C GLY A 92 10.35 -8.87 -1.50
N GLU A 93 11.59 -8.86 -1.00
CA GLU A 93 12.05 -9.66 0.12
C GLU A 93 12.82 -8.78 1.13
N PRO A 94 12.73 -9.06 2.44
CA PRO A 94 11.85 -10.06 3.07
C PRO A 94 10.37 -9.66 3.00
N ARG A 95 9.47 -10.67 2.98
CA ARG A 95 8.03 -10.43 2.95
C ARG A 95 7.54 -9.78 4.26
N TYR A 96 6.42 -9.05 4.16
CA TYR A 96 5.74 -8.40 5.30
C TYR A 96 6.59 -7.34 6.00
N MET A 97 7.38 -6.63 5.21
CA MET A 97 8.16 -5.49 5.68
C MET A 97 7.43 -4.18 5.33
N ALA A 98 7.47 -3.23 6.24
CA ALA A 98 7.10 -1.85 5.96
C ALA A 98 8.35 -0.95 6.06
N SER A 99 8.57 -0.14 5.05
CA SER A 99 9.66 0.85 5.02
C SER A 99 9.12 2.19 4.57
N PRO A 100 9.19 3.25 5.40
CA PRO A 100 8.70 4.57 5.00
C PRO A 100 9.27 5.05 3.67
N ASP A 101 10.56 4.82 3.43
CA ASP A 101 11.24 5.25 2.21
C ASP A 101 10.75 4.48 0.98
N ILE A 102 10.73 3.14 1.06
CA ILE A 102 10.33 2.29 -0.06
C ILE A 102 8.83 2.44 -0.34
N ASN A 103 7.99 2.49 0.70
CA ASN A 103 6.55 2.59 0.51
C ASN A 103 6.10 4.01 0.08
N THR A 104 6.87 5.06 0.37
CA THR A 104 6.71 6.38 -0.26
C THR A 104 6.99 6.29 -1.76
N GLU A 105 8.07 5.60 -2.15
CA GLU A 105 8.41 5.36 -3.56
C GLU A 105 7.34 4.51 -4.27
N ASP A 106 6.67 3.58 -3.60
CA ASP A 106 5.58 2.80 -4.19
C ASP A 106 4.43 3.69 -4.70
N PHE A 107 4.06 4.73 -3.94
CA PHE A 107 3.10 5.73 -4.41
C PHE A 107 3.63 6.54 -5.59
N MET A 108 4.93 6.91 -5.60
CA MET A 108 5.54 7.63 -6.73
C MET A 108 5.52 6.75 -8.00
N ALA A 109 5.82 5.46 -7.87
CA ALA A 109 5.73 4.50 -8.97
C ALA A 109 4.30 4.31 -9.48
N ALA A 110 3.31 4.35 -8.59
CA ALA A 110 1.89 4.35 -8.98
C ALA A 110 1.53 5.63 -9.79
N VAL A 111 2.06 6.79 -9.40
CA VAL A 111 1.91 8.04 -10.16
C VAL A 111 2.62 7.96 -11.50
N ASP A 112 3.81 7.35 -11.59
CA ASP A 112 4.51 7.09 -12.85
C ASP A 112 3.63 6.26 -13.79
N PHE A 113 3.06 5.16 -13.30
CA PHE A 113 2.16 4.30 -14.05
C PHE A 113 0.93 5.07 -14.57
N LEU A 114 0.26 5.83 -13.69
CA LEU A 114 -0.91 6.61 -14.06
C LEU A 114 -0.58 7.73 -15.07
N SER A 115 0.61 8.33 -14.95
CA SER A 115 1.05 9.37 -15.90
C SER A 115 1.27 8.85 -17.32
N LEU A 116 1.55 7.54 -17.46
CA LEU A 116 1.74 6.86 -18.75
C LEU A 116 0.49 6.11 -19.23
N CYS A 117 -0.55 6.01 -18.40
CA CYS A 117 -1.79 5.32 -18.75
C CYS A 117 -2.58 6.14 -19.77
N GLU A 118 -2.92 5.54 -20.91
CA GLU A 118 -3.62 6.22 -22.02
C GLU A 118 -4.96 6.82 -21.61
N LYS A 119 -5.71 6.15 -20.73
CA LYS A 119 -7.02 6.58 -20.22
C LYS A 119 -6.93 7.61 -19.08
N ALA A 120 -5.76 7.82 -18.48
CA ALA A 120 -5.57 8.78 -17.39
C ALA A 120 -5.14 10.16 -17.90
N ASP A 121 -5.58 11.20 -17.21
CA ASP A 121 -5.10 12.57 -17.42
C ASP A 121 -3.91 12.84 -16.48
N PRO A 122 -2.69 12.97 -17.01
CA PRO A 122 -1.50 13.16 -16.18
C PRO A 122 -1.50 14.49 -15.39
N GLU A 123 -2.34 15.46 -15.79
CA GLU A 123 -2.50 16.71 -15.07
C GLU A 123 -3.54 16.65 -13.95
N ARG A 124 -4.22 15.51 -13.78
CA ARG A 124 -5.27 15.32 -12.77
C ARG A 124 -5.08 14.02 -11.99
N ILE A 125 -3.88 13.83 -11.41
CA ILE A 125 -3.55 12.66 -10.59
C ILE A 125 -3.69 13.00 -9.11
N GLY A 126 -4.41 12.16 -8.37
CA GLY A 126 -4.51 12.18 -6.92
C GLY A 126 -4.05 10.88 -6.29
N ILE A 127 -3.83 10.90 -4.98
CA ILE A 127 -3.52 9.71 -4.19
C ILE A 127 -4.41 9.65 -2.95
N LEU A 128 -4.71 8.42 -2.51
CA LEU A 128 -5.47 8.16 -1.29
C LEU A 128 -4.72 7.12 -0.45
N GLY A 129 -4.33 7.51 0.75
CA GLY A 129 -3.70 6.64 1.73
C GLY A 129 -4.62 6.33 2.92
N ILE A 130 -4.73 5.06 3.31
CA ILE A 130 -5.61 4.60 4.38
C ILE A 130 -4.75 4.19 5.59
N CYS A 131 -5.15 4.62 6.79
CA CYS A 131 -4.46 4.28 8.05
C CYS A 131 -3.00 4.79 8.03
N GLY A 132 -2.02 3.97 8.36
CA GLY A 132 -0.61 4.35 8.30
C GLY A 132 -0.12 4.73 6.89
N TRP A 133 -0.76 4.22 5.83
CA TRP A 133 -0.49 4.62 4.44
C TRP A 133 -0.90 6.07 4.14
N GLY A 134 -1.75 6.67 4.96
CA GLY A 134 -2.02 8.10 4.90
C GLY A 134 -0.78 8.95 5.13
N GLY A 135 0.09 8.54 6.06
CA GLY A 135 1.39 9.18 6.29
C GLY A 135 2.33 9.05 5.08
N MET A 136 2.38 7.86 4.46
CA MET A 136 3.17 7.63 3.23
C MET A 136 2.64 8.49 2.07
N ALA A 137 1.32 8.59 1.91
CA ALA A 137 0.70 9.43 0.89
C ALA A 137 1.05 10.92 1.08
N LEU A 138 1.00 11.44 2.31
CA LEU A 138 1.41 12.82 2.58
C LEU A 138 2.89 13.07 2.29
N ASN A 139 3.75 12.11 2.66
CA ASN A 139 5.18 12.20 2.37
C ASN A 139 5.43 12.20 0.86
N THR A 140 4.72 11.36 0.10
CA THR A 140 4.78 11.33 -1.37
C THR A 140 4.33 12.67 -1.97
N ALA A 141 3.20 13.21 -1.49
CA ALA A 141 2.68 14.49 -1.98
C ALA A 141 3.64 15.67 -1.74
N ALA A 142 4.45 15.61 -0.69
CA ALA A 142 5.48 16.61 -0.42
C ALA A 142 6.68 16.52 -1.39
N LEU A 143 6.87 15.35 -2.04
CA LEU A 143 8.01 15.09 -2.92
C LEU A 143 7.65 15.14 -4.41
N ASP A 144 6.39 14.85 -4.78
CA ASP A 144 5.96 14.69 -6.18
C ASP A 144 4.94 15.75 -6.60
N THR A 145 5.37 16.70 -7.40
CA THR A 145 4.54 17.81 -7.89
C THR A 145 3.45 17.43 -8.89
N ARG A 146 3.47 16.20 -9.40
CA ARG A 146 2.41 15.66 -10.29
C ARG A 146 1.13 15.34 -9.52
N ILE A 147 1.22 15.14 -8.21
CA ILE A 147 0.08 14.88 -7.34
C ILE A 147 -0.69 16.18 -7.11
N LYS A 148 -1.94 16.25 -7.58
CA LYS A 148 -2.80 17.44 -7.46
C LYS A 148 -3.74 17.40 -6.27
N ALA A 149 -4.03 16.19 -5.76
CA ALA A 149 -4.89 16.02 -4.59
C ALA A 149 -4.41 14.83 -3.76
N THR A 150 -4.46 14.97 -2.44
CA THR A 150 -4.13 13.90 -1.50
C THR A 150 -5.24 13.76 -0.48
N VAL A 151 -5.72 12.54 -0.33
CA VAL A 151 -6.73 12.19 0.68
C VAL A 151 -6.13 11.19 1.65
N THR A 152 -6.38 11.40 2.93
CA THR A 152 -5.99 10.45 3.98
C THR A 152 -7.24 10.03 4.76
N ALA A 153 -7.45 8.72 4.88
CA ALA A 153 -8.55 8.15 5.64
C ALA A 153 -8.01 7.51 6.92
N THR A 154 -8.56 7.90 8.09
CA THR A 154 -8.15 7.35 9.41
C THR A 154 -6.63 7.36 9.64
N MET A 155 -5.97 8.40 9.15
CA MET A 155 -4.51 8.50 9.14
C MET A 155 -3.93 8.69 10.54
N TYR A 156 -2.76 8.10 10.74
CA TYR A 156 -1.84 8.46 11.81
C TYR A 156 -0.38 8.31 11.35
N ASP A 157 0.51 9.01 12.02
CA ASP A 157 1.96 8.96 11.75
C ASP A 157 2.54 7.70 12.38
N MET A 158 2.82 6.69 11.56
CA MET A 158 3.40 5.42 12.00
C MET A 158 4.77 5.58 12.64
N THR A 159 5.56 6.55 12.20
CA THR A 159 6.90 6.80 12.77
C THR A 159 6.79 7.37 14.16
N ARG A 160 5.87 8.33 14.38
CA ARG A 160 5.59 8.91 15.68
C ARG A 160 5.00 7.89 16.65
N VAL A 161 4.02 7.08 16.18
CA VAL A 161 3.41 6.03 17.01
C VAL A 161 4.44 5.00 17.46
N ASN A 162 5.34 4.58 16.58
CA ASN A 162 6.42 3.64 16.96
C ASN A 162 7.44 4.27 17.92
N ALA A 163 7.69 5.57 17.81
CA ALA A 163 8.62 6.28 18.69
C ALA A 163 8.02 6.60 20.06
N ASN A 164 6.78 7.09 20.10
CA ASN A 164 6.20 7.74 21.26
C ASN A 164 4.94 7.04 21.80
N GLY A 165 4.50 5.94 21.16
CA GLY A 165 3.19 5.31 21.48
C GLY A 165 2.00 6.09 20.93
N TYR A 166 0.81 5.53 21.09
CA TYR A 166 -0.43 6.22 20.73
C TYR A 166 -0.65 7.45 21.62
N PHE A 167 -0.98 8.59 21.01
CA PHE A 167 -1.19 9.88 21.70
C PHE A 167 0.05 10.37 22.48
N ASP A 168 1.24 9.95 22.06
CA ASP A 168 2.51 10.24 22.72
C ASP A 168 2.57 9.75 24.19
N SER A 169 1.81 8.70 24.51
CA SER A 169 1.72 8.16 25.87
C SER A 169 3.04 7.56 26.39
N GLU A 170 3.99 7.28 25.50
CA GLU A 170 5.32 6.75 25.79
C GLU A 170 6.44 7.72 25.36
N ASP A 171 6.16 9.02 25.31
CA ASP A 171 7.14 10.02 24.88
C ASP A 171 8.21 10.23 25.94
N SER A 172 9.30 9.46 25.81
CA SER A 172 10.47 9.50 26.68
C SER A 172 11.72 9.26 25.83
N GLU A 173 12.71 10.14 25.96
CA GLU A 173 14.00 10.01 25.28
C GLU A 173 14.72 8.73 25.71
N GLU A 174 14.68 8.41 27.01
CA GLU A 174 15.30 7.21 27.57
C GLU A 174 14.64 5.94 27.01
N GLN A 175 13.31 5.88 26.97
CA GLN A 175 12.59 4.73 26.40
C GLN A 175 12.89 4.56 24.91
N ARG A 176 12.92 5.66 24.14
CA ARG A 176 13.30 5.60 22.71
C ARG A 176 14.73 5.12 22.52
N TYR A 177 15.65 5.52 23.39
CA TYR A 177 17.05 5.04 23.35
C TYR A 177 17.12 3.53 23.63
N GLU A 178 16.46 3.03 24.66
CA GLU A 178 16.44 1.61 24.99
C GLU A 178 15.74 0.77 23.89
N LYS A 179 14.65 1.27 23.30
CA LYS A 179 14.03 0.63 22.11
C LYS A 179 15.04 0.50 20.96
N LYS A 180 15.76 1.56 20.62
CA LYS A 180 16.79 1.53 19.55
C LYS A 180 17.91 0.56 19.87
N LYS A 181 18.39 0.53 21.10
CA LYS A 181 19.44 -0.38 21.57
C LYS A 181 18.98 -1.85 21.45
N ALA A 182 17.75 -2.16 21.86
CA ALA A 182 17.17 -3.47 21.69
C ALA A 182 17.05 -3.89 20.21
N LEU A 183 16.62 -2.99 19.34
CA LEU A 183 16.54 -3.22 17.89
C LEU A 183 17.94 -3.45 17.28
N CYS A 184 18.95 -2.71 17.70
CA CYS A 184 20.33 -2.94 17.27
C CYS A 184 20.86 -4.31 17.71
N ALA A 185 20.57 -4.74 18.93
CA ALA A 185 20.91 -6.08 19.41
C ALA A 185 20.17 -7.17 18.62
N GLN A 186 18.86 -6.99 18.37
CA GLN A 186 18.07 -7.90 17.55
C GLN A 186 18.63 -8.04 16.13
N ARG A 187 19.07 -6.94 15.52
CA ARG A 187 19.69 -6.96 14.18
C ARG A 187 20.93 -7.87 14.12
N ILE A 188 21.71 -7.92 15.19
CA ILE A 188 22.87 -8.81 15.27
C ILE A 188 22.44 -10.28 15.37
N GLU A 189 21.39 -10.57 16.16
CA GLU A 189 20.85 -11.93 16.27
C GLU A 189 20.22 -12.39 14.95
N ASP A 190 19.50 -11.51 14.26
CA ASP A 190 18.93 -11.79 12.94
C ASP A 190 20.03 -12.18 11.94
N LEU A 191 21.14 -11.44 11.94
CA LEU A 191 22.27 -11.75 11.06
C LEU A 191 22.91 -13.11 11.39
N LYS A 192 23.09 -13.44 12.67
CA LYS A 192 23.63 -14.74 13.10
C LYS A 192 22.74 -15.90 12.71
N ASN A 193 21.43 -15.70 12.79
CA ASN A 193 20.43 -16.73 12.51
C ASN A 193 20.04 -16.83 11.03
N GLY A 194 20.47 -15.88 10.18
CA GLY A 194 20.06 -15.79 8.78
C GLY A 194 18.56 -15.58 8.60
N SER A 195 17.90 -14.94 9.56
CA SER A 195 16.46 -14.69 9.58
C SER A 195 16.14 -13.33 10.19
N HIS A 196 14.94 -12.81 9.91
CA HIS A 196 14.49 -11.54 10.48
C HIS A 196 13.38 -11.79 11.49
N LYS A 197 13.57 -11.32 12.72
CA LYS A 197 12.51 -11.33 13.73
C LYS A 197 11.42 -10.34 13.31
N ARG A 198 10.20 -10.82 13.21
CA ARG A 198 9.04 -9.96 12.94
C ARG A 198 8.66 -9.17 14.19
N ALA A 199 8.19 -7.94 13.96
CA ALA A 199 7.74 -7.06 15.04
C ALA A 199 6.44 -7.53 15.72
N GLY A 200 5.80 -8.55 15.15
CA GLY A 200 4.48 -9.03 15.53
C GLY A 200 3.42 -8.52 14.55
N GLY A 201 2.25 -9.10 14.57
CA GLY A 201 1.14 -8.79 13.68
C GLY A 201 -0.22 -8.97 14.34
N CYS A 202 -1.26 -8.51 13.67
CA CYS A 202 -2.65 -8.65 14.12
C CYS A 202 -3.21 -10.05 13.88
N LEU A 203 -2.46 -10.91 13.18
CA LEU A 203 -2.93 -12.23 12.78
C LEU A 203 -2.53 -13.29 13.82
N PRO A 204 -3.43 -14.23 14.12
CA PRO A 204 -3.08 -15.39 14.93
C PRO A 204 -2.03 -16.23 14.19
N LEU A 205 -1.02 -16.70 14.91
CA LEU A 205 -0.04 -17.65 14.39
C LEU A 205 -0.19 -18.99 15.11
N PRO A 206 -0.24 -20.12 14.40
CA PRO A 206 -0.24 -20.24 12.93
C PRO A 206 -1.54 -19.74 12.28
N VAL A 207 -1.43 -19.24 11.05
CA VAL A 207 -2.61 -18.86 10.24
C VAL A 207 -3.42 -20.13 9.93
N PRO A 208 -4.74 -20.14 10.13
CA PRO A 208 -5.60 -21.29 9.80
C PRO A 208 -5.46 -21.71 8.34
N GLU A 209 -5.48 -23.02 8.07
CA GLU A 209 -5.34 -23.55 6.70
C GLU A 209 -6.50 -23.12 5.77
N ASP A 210 -7.69 -22.94 6.33
CA ASP A 210 -8.89 -22.48 5.62
C ASP A 210 -9.02 -20.97 5.55
N ALA A 211 -8.04 -20.22 6.09
CA ALA A 211 -8.05 -18.76 5.99
C ALA A 211 -8.00 -18.32 4.52
N PRO A 212 -8.73 -17.25 4.15
CA PRO A 212 -8.63 -16.65 2.83
C PRO A 212 -7.18 -16.29 2.48
N PHE A 213 -6.86 -16.29 1.17
CA PHE A 213 -5.48 -16.06 0.73
C PHE A 213 -4.90 -14.73 1.27
N TYR A 214 -5.71 -13.68 1.34
CA TYR A 214 -5.32 -12.35 1.86
C TYR A 214 -5.05 -12.33 3.39
N VAL A 215 -5.32 -13.42 4.09
CA VAL A 215 -4.94 -13.64 5.49
C VAL A 215 -3.65 -14.46 5.58
N LYS A 216 -3.35 -15.27 4.55
CA LYS A 216 -2.17 -16.14 4.47
C LYS A 216 -0.92 -15.41 3.98
N ASP A 217 -1.11 -14.35 3.19
CA ASP A 217 -0.08 -13.48 2.65
C ASP A 217 0.10 -12.23 3.50
#